data_aec932c620817872cadbe0202b38eaff
#
_entry.id   aec932c620817872cadbe0202b38eaff
#
_cell.length_a   1.000
_cell.length_b   1.000
_cell.length_c   1.000
_cell.angle_alpha   90.00
_cell.angle_beta   90.00
_cell.angle_gamma   90.00
#
_symmetry.space_group_name_H-M   'P 1'
#
loop_
_entity.id
_entity.type
_entity.pdbx_description
1 polymer ?
#
loop_
_entity_poly.entity_id
_entity_poly.type
_entity_poly.pdbx_seq_one_letter_code
_entity_poly.pdbx_strand_id
1 'polypeptide(L)'
;SAASDVYKRQILAAGMALRIGSGLVTVATRSDYVTAMLAHFPSVIVAGVNNRQDAENLCANKDIIICGPGLKDSSWSQQLTHLAIEIANKDQLPLILDAGSLLFLHNQTKLPQDLIITPHPGEAANLLDCEVNDIQNNRTHAAKKLQEKFGGIIVLKGKETLITDKDNMFRCMNGNPLLSSAGTGDVLTGFIGGLIAQGISAMEACKFAVAAHGDAVDQLKREDPLKNRGITASDLISLICQSVFNFELNMNHNNEQ
;
A
#
# COMPACT_ATOMS: atom_id res chain seq x y z
N SER A 1 -14.13 -4.38 17.72
CA SER A 1 -13.04 -4.41 18.72
C SER A 1 -11.70 -4.10 18.03
N ALA A 2 -10.75 -3.58 18.76
CA ALA A 2 -9.41 -3.24 18.23
C ALA A 2 -8.69 -4.41 17.52
N ALA A 3 -9.01 -5.64 17.88
CA ALA A 3 -8.49 -6.87 17.26
C ALA A 3 -9.07 -7.09 15.84
N SER A 4 -10.36 -6.78 15.64
CA SER A 4 -10.99 -6.97 14.33
C SER A 4 -10.47 -6.00 13.25
N ASP A 5 -9.90 -4.86 13.63
CA ASP A 5 -9.38 -3.89 12.66
C ASP A 5 -8.01 -4.32 12.09
N VAL A 6 -7.24 -5.11 12.82
CA VAL A 6 -5.92 -5.57 12.39
C VAL A 6 -6.03 -6.45 11.15
N TYR A 7 -6.77 -7.56 11.25
CA TYR A 7 -6.87 -8.49 10.13
C TYR A 7 -7.70 -7.95 8.95
N LYS A 8 -8.68 -7.05 9.21
CA LYS A 8 -9.47 -6.42 8.13
C LYS A 8 -8.59 -5.64 7.16
N ARG A 9 -7.63 -4.87 7.67
CA ARG A 9 -6.68 -4.11 6.83
C ARG A 9 -5.78 -5.04 6.03
N GLN A 10 -5.32 -6.14 6.63
CA GLN A 10 -4.56 -7.16 5.93
C GLN A 10 -5.38 -7.81 4.81
N ILE A 11 -6.68 -8.10 5.04
CA ILE A 11 -7.59 -8.62 4.02
C ILE A 11 -7.75 -7.65 2.85
N LEU A 12 -7.85 -6.34 3.12
CA LEU A 12 -7.98 -5.34 2.06
C LEU A 12 -6.75 -5.29 1.17
N ALA A 13 -5.56 -5.22 1.76
CA ALA A 13 -4.31 -5.21 1.01
C ALA A 13 -4.12 -6.53 0.23
N ALA A 14 -4.27 -7.67 0.88
CA ALA A 14 -4.14 -8.99 0.26
C ALA A 14 -5.20 -9.22 -0.83
N GLY A 15 -6.44 -8.78 -0.59
CA GLY A 15 -7.54 -8.88 -1.53
C GLY A 15 -7.30 -8.10 -2.81
N MET A 16 -6.78 -6.89 -2.69
CA MET A 16 -6.42 -6.08 -3.85
C MET A 16 -5.25 -6.70 -4.61
N ALA A 17 -4.17 -7.07 -3.92
CA ALA A 17 -3.01 -7.70 -4.54
C ALA A 17 -3.39 -8.96 -5.34
N LEU A 18 -4.23 -9.83 -4.77
CA LEU A 18 -4.70 -11.03 -5.45
C LEU A 18 -5.55 -10.70 -6.69
N ARG A 19 -6.51 -9.77 -6.55
CA ARG A 19 -7.45 -9.43 -7.62
C ARG A 19 -6.81 -8.69 -8.79
N ILE A 20 -5.71 -7.98 -8.55
CA ILE A 20 -4.98 -7.32 -9.63
C ILE A 20 -3.99 -8.26 -10.36
N GLY A 21 -3.85 -9.50 -9.91
CA GLY A 21 -3.12 -10.53 -10.65
C GLY A 21 -1.78 -10.95 -10.06
N SER A 22 -1.50 -10.72 -8.77
CA SER A 22 -0.24 -11.16 -8.16
C SER A 22 -0.04 -12.69 -8.06
N GLY A 23 -1.05 -13.47 -8.47
CA GLY A 23 -1.00 -14.93 -8.45
C GLY A 23 -1.14 -15.50 -7.04
N LEU A 24 -0.08 -15.57 -6.27
CA LEU A 24 -0.08 -16.13 -4.92
C LEU A 24 0.16 -15.08 -3.85
N VAL A 25 -0.79 -14.91 -2.94
CA VAL A 25 -0.68 -13.99 -1.81
C VAL A 25 -0.60 -14.78 -0.50
N THR A 26 0.43 -14.49 0.30
CA THR A 26 0.59 -15.03 1.65
C THR A 26 0.48 -13.90 2.67
N VAL A 27 -0.38 -14.09 3.66
CA VAL A 27 -0.56 -13.14 4.76
C VAL A 27 0.06 -13.71 6.03
N ALA A 28 1.08 -13.02 6.54
CA ALA A 28 1.65 -13.23 7.86
C ALA A 28 0.84 -12.46 8.90
N THR A 29 0.27 -13.14 9.88
CA THR A 29 -0.55 -12.54 10.92
C THR A 29 -0.28 -13.18 12.29
N ARG A 30 -0.94 -12.73 13.34
CA ARG A 30 -0.90 -13.42 14.64
C ARG A 30 -1.69 -14.73 14.53
N SER A 31 -1.21 -15.76 15.20
CA SER A 31 -1.85 -17.09 15.19
C SER A 31 -3.33 -17.02 15.56
N ASP A 32 -3.70 -16.14 16.48
CA ASP A 32 -5.10 -15.94 16.92
C ASP A 32 -6.03 -15.44 15.81
N TYR A 33 -5.49 -14.86 14.74
CA TYR A 33 -6.30 -14.29 13.64
C TYR A 33 -6.41 -15.20 12.42
N VAL A 34 -5.63 -16.27 12.33
CA VAL A 34 -5.58 -17.17 11.18
C VAL A 34 -6.96 -17.70 10.81
N THR A 35 -7.69 -18.29 11.78
CA THR A 35 -9.03 -18.84 11.55
C THR A 35 -10.02 -17.77 11.08
N ALA A 36 -9.99 -16.59 11.70
CA ALA A 36 -10.87 -15.49 11.33
C ALA A 36 -10.59 -14.98 9.90
N MET A 37 -9.32 -14.91 9.51
CA MET A 37 -8.93 -14.50 8.16
C MET A 37 -9.36 -15.53 7.11
N LEU A 38 -9.10 -16.79 7.34
CA LEU A 38 -9.51 -17.88 6.41
C LEU A 38 -11.02 -17.95 6.23
N ALA A 39 -11.80 -17.69 7.29
CA ALA A 39 -13.26 -17.65 7.21
C ALA A 39 -13.78 -16.50 6.33
N HIS A 40 -13.07 -15.36 6.28
CA HIS A 40 -13.48 -14.18 5.51
C HIS A 40 -12.83 -14.13 4.11
N PHE A 41 -11.67 -14.72 3.94
CA PHE A 41 -10.93 -14.65 2.69
C PHE A 41 -10.12 -15.94 2.42
N PRO A 42 -10.81 -17.02 1.98
CA PRO A 42 -10.18 -18.33 1.77
C PRO A 42 -9.22 -18.39 0.57
N SER A 43 -9.19 -17.35 -0.27
CA SER A 43 -8.37 -17.32 -1.50
C SER A 43 -6.91 -16.93 -1.27
N VAL A 44 -6.51 -16.61 -0.03
CA VAL A 44 -5.12 -16.31 0.33
C VAL A 44 -4.54 -17.37 1.24
N ILE A 45 -3.23 -17.54 1.20
CA ILE A 45 -2.52 -18.33 2.20
C ILE A 45 -2.39 -17.50 3.46
N VAL A 46 -2.81 -18.00 4.61
CA VAL A 46 -2.69 -17.34 5.90
C VAL A 46 -1.84 -18.17 6.84
N ALA A 47 -0.82 -17.54 7.41
CA ALA A 47 0.06 -18.20 8.38
C ALA A 47 0.27 -17.34 9.63
N GLY A 48 0.23 -17.99 10.79
CA GLY A 48 0.58 -17.38 12.06
C GLY A 48 2.09 -17.18 12.19
N VAL A 49 2.49 -16.01 12.64
CA VAL A 49 3.89 -15.69 12.91
C VAL A 49 4.07 -15.47 14.42
N ASN A 50 4.80 -16.38 15.07
CA ASN A 50 5.07 -16.34 16.51
C ASN A 50 6.53 -16.01 16.80
N ASN A 51 7.43 -16.20 15.85
CA ASN A 51 8.85 -16.00 15.99
C ASN A 51 9.50 -15.60 14.67
N ARG A 52 10.80 -15.30 14.73
CA ARG A 52 11.59 -14.88 13.56
C ARG A 52 11.61 -15.93 12.45
N GLN A 53 11.79 -17.21 12.80
CA GLN A 53 11.90 -18.28 11.83
C GLN A 53 10.62 -18.47 11.02
N ASP A 54 9.45 -18.31 11.66
CA ASP A 54 8.16 -18.37 10.97
C ASP A 54 8.10 -17.30 9.86
N ALA A 55 8.51 -16.05 10.17
CA ALA A 55 8.49 -14.97 9.20
C ALA A 55 9.52 -15.17 8.08
N GLU A 56 10.74 -15.61 8.38
CA GLU A 56 11.77 -15.91 7.38
C GLU A 56 11.30 -17.00 6.42
N ASN A 57 10.68 -18.07 6.92
CA ASN A 57 10.14 -19.15 6.10
C ASN A 57 9.01 -18.64 5.17
N LEU A 58 8.16 -17.73 5.65
CA LEU A 58 7.07 -17.18 4.86
C LEU A 58 7.54 -16.21 3.76
N CYS A 59 8.65 -15.51 4.00
CA CYS A 59 9.24 -14.59 3.03
C CYS A 59 10.09 -15.30 1.97
N ALA A 60 10.45 -16.57 2.19
CA ALA A 60 11.23 -17.34 1.22
C ALA A 60 10.50 -17.44 -0.12
N ASN A 61 11.22 -17.19 -1.22
CA ASN A 61 10.70 -17.25 -2.60
C ASN A 61 9.50 -16.30 -2.84
N LYS A 62 9.55 -15.11 -2.30
CA LYS A 62 8.59 -14.04 -2.59
C LYS A 62 9.21 -13.01 -3.51
N ASP A 63 8.36 -12.38 -4.32
CA ASP A 63 8.77 -11.34 -5.26
C ASP A 63 8.73 -9.95 -4.60
N ILE A 64 7.98 -9.79 -3.51
CA ILE A 64 7.80 -8.53 -2.79
C ILE A 64 7.29 -8.78 -1.37
N ILE A 65 7.64 -7.87 -0.47
CA ILE A 65 7.12 -7.82 0.90
C ILE A 65 6.30 -6.54 1.09
N ILE A 66 5.10 -6.68 1.65
CA ILE A 66 4.28 -5.57 2.14
C ILE A 66 4.21 -5.67 3.66
N CYS A 67 4.58 -4.61 4.38
CA CYS A 67 4.50 -4.58 5.83
C CYS A 67 3.81 -3.29 6.29
N GLY A 68 2.88 -3.41 7.24
CA GLY A 68 2.23 -2.24 7.83
C GLY A 68 0.71 -2.31 7.96
N PRO A 69 -0.05 -2.74 6.92
CA PRO A 69 -1.50 -2.88 7.05
C PRO A 69 -1.91 -3.67 8.29
N GLY A 70 -2.65 -3.01 9.19
CA GLY A 70 -3.09 -3.62 10.44
C GLY A 70 -2.08 -3.64 11.58
N LEU A 71 -0.82 -3.29 11.38
CA LEU A 71 0.14 -3.13 12.48
C LEU A 71 -0.25 -1.92 13.35
N LYS A 72 0.01 -2.07 14.66
CA LYS A 72 -0.19 -1.02 15.67
C LYS A 72 1.11 -0.78 16.41
N ASP A 73 1.17 0.25 17.22
CA ASP A 73 2.31 0.48 18.11
C ASP A 73 2.39 -0.65 19.14
N SER A 74 3.35 -1.56 18.92
CA SER A 74 3.63 -2.71 19.77
C SER A 74 5.01 -3.29 19.47
N SER A 75 5.60 -3.98 20.45
CA SER A 75 6.87 -4.67 20.27
C SER A 75 6.83 -5.73 19.15
N TRP A 76 5.72 -6.42 19.00
CA TRP A 76 5.52 -7.40 17.92
C TRP A 76 5.55 -6.72 16.54
N SER A 77 4.85 -5.59 16.36
CA SER A 77 4.86 -4.81 15.13
C SER A 77 6.23 -4.25 14.79
N GLN A 78 6.95 -3.78 15.81
CA GLN A 78 8.32 -3.31 15.67
C GLN A 78 9.25 -4.43 15.18
N GLN A 79 9.18 -5.60 15.81
CA GLN A 79 9.98 -6.77 15.42
C GLN A 79 9.67 -7.23 14.00
N LEU A 80 8.39 -7.29 13.59
CA LEU A 80 8.02 -7.65 12.23
C LEU A 80 8.49 -6.63 11.18
N THR A 81 8.39 -5.34 11.50
CA THR A 81 8.86 -4.28 10.59
C THR A 81 10.39 -4.38 10.42
N HIS A 82 11.11 -4.54 11.51
CA HIS A 82 12.56 -4.71 11.49
C HIS A 82 12.97 -5.94 10.69
N LEU A 83 12.30 -7.06 10.89
CA LEU A 83 12.56 -8.31 10.19
C LEU A 83 12.23 -8.21 8.69
N ALA A 84 11.13 -7.55 8.32
CA ALA A 84 10.80 -7.29 6.91
C ALA A 84 11.90 -6.49 6.21
N ILE A 85 12.44 -5.46 6.87
CA ILE A 85 13.57 -4.66 6.37
C ILE A 85 14.84 -5.50 6.24
N GLU A 86 15.17 -6.33 7.24
CA GLU A 86 16.34 -7.21 7.18
C GLU A 86 16.25 -8.21 6.03
N ILE A 87 15.10 -8.88 5.86
CA ILE A 87 14.88 -9.86 4.79
C ILE A 87 14.95 -9.17 3.43
N ALA A 88 14.28 -8.03 3.26
CA ALA A 88 14.29 -7.28 2.02
C ALA A 88 15.73 -6.83 1.64
N ASN A 89 16.53 -6.40 2.62
CA ASN A 89 17.95 -6.09 2.39
C ASN A 89 18.79 -7.31 1.99
N LYS A 90 18.57 -8.45 2.68
CA LYS A 90 19.34 -9.68 2.46
C LYS A 90 19.02 -10.28 1.10
N ASP A 91 17.75 -10.39 0.76
CA ASP A 91 17.27 -11.10 -0.42
C ASP A 91 17.03 -10.16 -1.62
N GLN A 92 17.34 -8.85 -1.45
CA GLN A 92 17.17 -7.79 -2.45
C GLN A 92 15.73 -7.71 -2.98
N LEU A 93 14.76 -7.84 -2.08
CA LEU A 93 13.34 -7.79 -2.41
C LEU A 93 12.79 -6.36 -2.33
N PRO A 94 11.90 -5.96 -3.23
CA PRO A 94 11.10 -4.77 -3.05
C PRO A 94 10.32 -4.84 -1.73
N LEU A 95 10.27 -3.72 -1.01
CA LEU A 95 9.57 -3.60 0.26
C LEU A 95 8.63 -2.40 0.26
N ILE A 96 7.36 -2.64 0.53
CA ILE A 96 6.40 -1.56 0.78
C ILE A 96 6.17 -1.45 2.28
N LEU A 97 6.36 -0.25 2.84
CA LEU A 97 6.02 0.09 4.21
C LEU A 97 4.87 1.10 4.22
N ASP A 98 3.80 0.77 4.92
CA ASP A 98 2.59 1.60 5.06
C ASP A 98 2.07 1.56 6.51
N ALA A 99 1.22 2.49 6.86
CA ALA A 99 0.48 2.50 8.12
C ALA A 99 1.39 2.26 9.35
N GLY A 100 1.06 1.26 10.17
CA GLY A 100 1.75 1.03 11.45
C GLY A 100 3.26 0.72 11.35
N SER A 101 3.76 0.23 10.22
CA SER A 101 5.20 0.01 10.05
C SER A 101 5.99 1.32 9.97
N LEU A 102 5.36 2.40 9.52
CA LEU A 102 6.00 3.71 9.39
C LEU A 102 6.45 4.28 10.75
N LEU A 103 5.79 3.89 11.85
CA LEU A 103 6.16 4.29 13.21
C LEU A 103 7.58 3.86 13.60
N PHE A 104 8.09 2.82 12.98
CA PHE A 104 9.38 2.21 13.36
C PHE A 104 10.53 2.56 12.42
N LEU A 105 10.31 3.45 11.44
CA LEU A 105 11.33 3.85 10.46
C LEU A 105 12.45 4.71 11.06
N HIS A 106 12.16 5.53 12.08
CA HIS A 106 13.15 6.38 12.72
C HIS A 106 14.36 5.61 13.31
N ASN A 107 14.14 4.35 13.70
CA ASN A 107 15.16 3.52 14.34
C ASN A 107 15.94 2.63 13.36
N GLN A 108 15.72 2.78 12.06
CA GLN A 108 16.38 1.96 11.05
C GLN A 108 17.65 2.62 10.54
N THR A 109 18.76 1.88 10.58
CA THR A 109 20.07 2.37 10.12
C THR A 109 20.34 2.05 8.65
N LYS A 110 19.67 1.04 8.10
CA LYS A 110 19.83 0.60 6.71
C LYS A 110 18.47 0.18 6.14
N LEU A 111 18.01 0.90 5.14
CA LEU A 111 16.78 0.61 4.42
C LEU A 111 17.09 -0.07 3.07
N PRO A 112 16.17 -0.90 2.53
CA PRO A 112 16.33 -1.52 1.22
C PRO A 112 16.42 -0.48 0.10
N GLN A 113 17.13 -0.82 -0.97
CA GLN A 113 17.24 0.04 -2.15
C GLN A 113 15.86 0.20 -2.83
N ASP A 114 15.10 -0.90 -2.96
CA ASP A 114 13.79 -0.93 -3.58
C ASP A 114 12.70 -0.73 -2.52
N LEU A 115 12.86 0.33 -1.70
CA LEU A 115 11.88 0.74 -0.69
C LEU A 115 10.80 1.61 -1.30
N ILE A 116 9.56 1.36 -0.88
CA ILE A 116 8.41 2.23 -1.14
C ILE A 116 7.76 2.54 0.20
N ILE A 117 7.54 3.81 0.52
CA ILE A 117 6.74 4.21 1.68
C ILE A 117 5.53 5.02 1.24
N THR A 118 4.38 4.77 1.88
CA THR A 118 3.10 5.34 1.46
C THR A 118 2.42 6.16 2.56
N PRO A 119 3.07 7.21 3.11
CA PRO A 119 2.53 7.96 4.23
C PRO A 119 1.32 8.83 3.82
N HIS A 120 0.30 8.90 4.67
CA HIS A 120 -0.65 10.01 4.66
C HIS A 120 -0.06 11.23 5.39
N PRO A 121 -0.65 12.46 5.30
CA PRO A 121 -0.05 13.66 5.89
C PRO A 121 0.29 13.56 7.37
N GLY A 122 -0.52 12.85 8.18
CA GLY A 122 -0.24 12.66 9.59
C GLY A 122 0.95 11.72 9.83
N GLU A 123 1.09 10.65 9.05
CA GLU A 123 2.26 9.75 9.08
C GLU A 123 3.52 10.49 8.60
N ALA A 124 3.41 11.31 7.55
CA ALA A 124 4.50 12.13 7.05
C ALA A 124 4.98 13.15 8.08
N ALA A 125 4.07 13.77 8.82
CA ALA A 125 4.37 14.69 9.90
C ALA A 125 5.19 14.02 11.02
N ASN A 126 4.76 12.82 11.43
CA ASN A 126 5.51 12.01 12.39
C ASN A 126 6.90 11.64 11.87
N LEU A 127 7.01 11.22 10.60
CA LEU A 127 8.28 10.84 9.99
C LEU A 127 9.27 12.02 9.85
N LEU A 128 8.78 13.24 9.74
CA LEU A 128 9.59 14.45 9.60
C LEU A 128 9.68 15.27 10.90
N ASP A 129 9.11 14.80 12.00
CA ASP A 129 9.09 15.48 13.30
C ASP A 129 8.53 16.92 13.18
N CYS A 130 7.39 17.10 12.50
CA CYS A 130 6.74 18.38 12.25
C CYS A 130 5.22 18.29 12.37
N GLU A 131 4.53 19.43 12.23
CA GLU A 131 3.08 19.46 12.28
C GLU A 131 2.43 19.04 10.93
N VAL A 132 1.22 18.51 10.99
CA VAL A 132 0.46 18.12 9.77
C VAL A 132 0.25 19.33 8.85
N ASN A 133 0.08 20.50 9.40
CA ASN A 133 -0.07 21.75 8.63
C ASN A 133 1.19 22.08 7.81
N ASP A 134 2.39 21.77 8.31
CA ASP A 134 3.64 21.99 7.57
C ASP A 134 3.69 21.09 6.33
N ILE A 135 3.24 19.83 6.47
CA ILE A 135 3.12 18.92 5.34
C ILE A 135 2.13 19.46 4.30
N GLN A 136 0.95 19.88 4.75
CA GLN A 136 -0.13 20.31 3.85
C GLN A 136 0.18 21.63 3.15
N ASN A 137 0.87 22.55 3.81
CA ASN A 137 1.24 23.85 3.24
C ASN A 137 2.32 23.73 2.17
N ASN A 138 3.18 22.71 2.23
CA ASN A 138 4.23 22.48 1.23
C ASN A 138 4.49 20.99 0.96
N ARG A 139 3.50 20.34 0.36
CA ARG A 139 3.52 18.89 0.09
C ARG A 139 4.72 18.46 -0.76
N THR A 140 5.09 19.27 -1.76
CA THR A 140 6.24 18.99 -2.63
C THR A 140 7.55 18.96 -1.83
N HIS A 141 7.75 19.91 -0.94
CA HIS A 141 8.93 19.95 -0.08
C HIS A 141 8.93 18.80 0.93
N ALA A 142 7.77 18.48 1.52
CA ALA A 142 7.62 17.35 2.44
C ALA A 142 7.95 16.01 1.76
N ALA A 143 7.46 15.79 0.54
CA ALA A 143 7.75 14.56 -0.22
C ALA A 143 9.25 14.43 -0.52
N LYS A 144 9.92 15.53 -0.92
CA LYS A 144 11.39 15.55 -1.12
C LYS A 144 12.15 15.25 0.16
N LYS A 145 11.80 15.88 1.27
CA LYS A 145 12.44 15.61 2.58
C LYS A 145 12.28 14.15 3.02
N LEU A 146 11.11 13.56 2.81
CA LEU A 146 10.91 12.13 3.08
C LEU A 146 11.84 11.28 2.22
N GLN A 147 11.96 11.60 0.93
CA GLN A 147 12.83 10.88 0.01
C GLN A 147 14.31 11.02 0.38
N GLU A 148 14.76 12.23 0.71
CA GLU A 148 16.13 12.49 1.18
C GLU A 148 16.44 11.72 2.50
N LYS A 149 15.46 11.63 3.41
CA LYS A 149 15.62 10.97 4.71
C LYS A 149 15.62 9.45 4.61
N PHE A 150 14.75 8.86 3.80
CA PHE A 150 14.52 7.42 3.78
C PHE A 150 14.95 6.72 2.49
N GLY A 151 15.23 7.47 1.41
CA GLY A 151 15.50 6.90 0.09
C GLY A 151 14.25 6.30 -0.57
N GLY A 152 14.46 5.51 -1.62
CA GLY A 152 13.41 4.79 -2.32
C GLY A 152 12.34 5.68 -2.97
N ILE A 153 11.14 5.16 -3.07
CA ILE A 153 9.97 5.86 -3.63
C ILE A 153 9.03 6.27 -2.50
N ILE A 154 8.62 7.53 -2.52
CA ILE A 154 7.65 8.09 -1.57
C ILE A 154 6.32 8.31 -2.29
N VAL A 155 5.24 7.74 -1.75
CA VAL A 155 3.87 8.00 -2.17
C VAL A 155 3.18 8.82 -1.07
N LEU A 156 3.28 10.14 -1.11
CA LEU A 156 2.64 11.02 -0.14
C LEU A 156 1.14 11.15 -0.46
N LYS A 157 0.33 10.36 0.24
CA LYS A 157 -1.13 10.27 0.06
C LYS A 157 -1.83 11.60 0.40
N GLY A 158 -2.99 11.85 -0.21
CA GLY A 158 -3.85 13.00 0.03
C GLY A 158 -4.36 13.63 -1.26
N LYS A 159 -4.92 14.85 -1.16
CA LYS A 159 -5.31 15.59 -2.36
C LYS A 159 -4.08 15.78 -3.25
N GLU A 160 -4.21 15.39 -4.53
CA GLU A 160 -3.09 15.41 -5.48
C GLU A 160 -1.90 14.59 -4.96
N THR A 161 -2.08 13.29 -4.79
CA THR A 161 -1.03 12.38 -4.30
C THR A 161 0.28 12.59 -5.06
N LEU A 162 1.37 12.74 -4.32
CA LEU A 162 2.71 12.93 -4.88
C LEU A 162 3.47 11.61 -4.85
N ILE A 163 4.14 11.28 -5.95
CA ILE A 163 5.03 10.14 -6.06
C ILE A 163 6.41 10.67 -6.42
N THR A 164 7.42 10.39 -5.62
CA THR A 164 8.78 10.88 -5.88
C THR A 164 9.84 9.83 -5.59
N ASP A 165 10.83 9.79 -6.42
CA ASP A 165 12.13 9.18 -6.17
C ASP A 165 13.21 10.28 -6.08
N LYS A 166 14.47 9.90 -6.17
CA LYS A 166 15.60 10.83 -6.12
C LYS A 166 15.58 11.87 -7.24
N ASP A 167 15.17 11.46 -8.43
CA ASP A 167 15.33 12.25 -9.67
C ASP A 167 14.04 12.87 -10.18
N ASN A 168 12.89 12.26 -9.85
CA ASN A 168 11.60 12.59 -10.44
C ASN A 168 10.53 12.84 -9.36
N MET A 169 9.55 13.67 -9.71
CA MET A 169 8.34 13.86 -8.93
C MET A 169 7.12 13.91 -9.84
N PHE A 170 6.13 13.09 -9.54
CA PHE A 170 4.85 13.02 -10.22
C PHE A 170 3.73 13.44 -9.29
N ARG A 171 2.71 14.09 -9.85
CA ARG A 171 1.51 14.50 -9.14
C ARG A 171 0.31 13.85 -9.81
N CYS A 172 -0.44 13.07 -9.06
CA CYS A 172 -1.69 12.49 -9.53
C CYS A 172 -2.84 13.47 -9.29
N MET A 173 -3.54 13.84 -10.36
CA MET A 173 -4.68 14.76 -10.29
C MET A 173 -6.02 14.05 -10.05
N ASN A 174 -6.06 12.71 -10.15
CA ASN A 174 -7.25 11.91 -9.96
C ASN A 174 -7.53 11.68 -8.46
N GLY A 175 -8.79 11.51 -8.15
CA GLY A 175 -9.27 11.20 -6.81
C GLY A 175 -10.10 12.33 -6.19
N ASN A 176 -11.05 11.92 -5.38
CA ASN A 176 -11.97 12.83 -4.70
C ASN A 176 -12.20 12.37 -3.24
N PRO A 177 -12.96 13.12 -2.41
CA PRO A 177 -13.15 12.81 -0.99
C PRO A 177 -13.74 11.42 -0.68
N LEU A 178 -14.29 10.69 -1.64
CA LEU A 178 -14.71 9.30 -1.44
C LEU A 178 -13.56 8.39 -0.98
N LEU A 179 -12.32 8.73 -1.31
CA LEU A 179 -11.11 8.02 -0.84
C LEU A 179 -10.77 8.28 0.63
N SER A 180 -11.49 9.14 1.34
CA SER A 180 -11.23 9.41 2.76
C SER A 180 -11.74 8.32 3.70
N SER A 181 -12.33 7.25 3.17
CA SER A 181 -12.80 6.10 3.95
C SER A 181 -11.62 5.28 4.48
N ALA A 182 -11.77 4.74 5.71
CA ALA A 182 -10.75 3.89 6.31
C ALA A 182 -10.50 2.63 5.47
N GLY A 183 -9.24 2.27 5.28
CA GLY A 183 -8.82 1.08 4.53
C GLY A 183 -8.54 1.32 3.04
N THR A 184 -8.84 2.49 2.49
CA THR A 184 -8.54 2.80 1.08
C THR A 184 -7.02 2.87 0.82
N GLY A 185 -6.23 3.28 1.83
CA GLY A 185 -4.77 3.21 1.79
C GLY A 185 -4.25 1.77 1.75
N ASP A 186 -4.86 0.86 2.54
CA ASP A 186 -4.48 -0.56 2.53
C ASP A 186 -4.76 -1.18 1.14
N VAL A 187 -5.85 -0.78 0.48
CA VAL A 187 -6.16 -1.16 -0.91
C VAL A 187 -5.07 -0.64 -1.86
N LEU A 188 -4.69 0.63 -1.76
CA LEU A 188 -3.63 1.19 -2.59
C LEU A 188 -2.30 0.45 -2.42
N THR A 189 -1.93 0.13 -1.19
CA THR A 189 -0.70 -0.61 -0.88
C THR A 189 -0.72 -2.01 -1.48
N GLY A 190 -1.84 -2.72 -1.38
CA GLY A 190 -2.04 -4.01 -2.04
C GLY A 190 -2.01 -3.91 -3.56
N PHE A 191 -2.53 -2.84 -4.14
CA PHE A 191 -2.50 -2.59 -5.57
C PHE A 191 -1.07 -2.41 -6.09
N ILE A 192 -0.28 -1.53 -5.47
CA ILE A 192 1.13 -1.32 -5.82
C ILE A 192 1.89 -2.64 -5.75
N GLY A 193 1.74 -3.38 -4.64
CA GLY A 193 2.43 -4.65 -4.45
C GLY A 193 2.03 -5.72 -5.46
N GLY A 194 0.74 -5.81 -5.80
CA GLY A 194 0.26 -6.75 -6.80
C GLY A 194 0.78 -6.48 -8.21
N LEU A 195 1.02 -5.21 -8.58
CA LEU A 195 1.63 -4.83 -9.85
C LEU A 195 3.13 -5.15 -9.88
N ILE A 196 3.85 -4.88 -8.79
CA ILE A 196 5.27 -5.20 -8.68
C ILE A 196 5.49 -6.72 -8.74
N ALA A 197 4.63 -7.51 -8.09
CA ALA A 197 4.68 -8.97 -8.16
C ALA A 197 4.51 -9.52 -9.58
N GLN A 198 3.92 -8.77 -10.50
CA GLN A 198 3.79 -9.09 -11.93
C GLN A 198 4.98 -8.60 -12.77
N GLY A 199 6.04 -8.06 -12.15
CA GLY A 199 7.25 -7.57 -12.82
C GLY A 199 7.17 -6.12 -13.30
N ILE A 200 6.14 -5.37 -12.94
CA ILE A 200 6.06 -3.93 -13.25
C ILE A 200 7.05 -3.20 -12.34
N SER A 201 7.82 -2.27 -12.92
CA SER A 201 8.79 -1.49 -12.14
C SER A 201 8.11 -0.71 -11.01
N ALA A 202 8.79 -0.55 -9.89
CA ALA A 202 8.22 0.07 -8.69
C ALA A 202 7.63 1.47 -8.95
N MET A 203 8.30 2.30 -9.75
CA MET A 203 7.81 3.63 -10.08
C MET A 203 6.55 3.58 -10.95
N GLU A 204 6.52 2.76 -11.99
CA GLU A 204 5.34 2.62 -12.85
C GLU A 204 4.16 1.98 -12.09
N ALA A 205 4.43 1.00 -11.23
CA ALA A 205 3.41 0.42 -10.35
C ALA A 205 2.79 1.48 -9.42
N CYS A 206 3.61 2.34 -8.80
CA CYS A 206 3.12 3.44 -7.97
C CYS A 206 2.28 4.44 -8.78
N LYS A 207 2.74 4.86 -9.95
CA LYS A 207 2.03 5.81 -10.82
C LYS A 207 0.70 5.26 -11.28
N PHE A 208 0.70 4.04 -11.80
CA PHE A 208 -0.51 3.40 -12.30
C PHE A 208 -1.51 3.14 -11.18
N ALA A 209 -1.06 2.56 -10.06
CA ALA A 209 -1.93 2.26 -8.93
C ALA A 209 -2.58 3.54 -8.35
N VAL A 210 -1.81 4.61 -8.15
CA VAL A 210 -2.35 5.88 -7.63
C VAL A 210 -3.34 6.50 -8.61
N ALA A 211 -3.05 6.48 -9.92
CA ALA A 211 -3.94 7.02 -10.94
C ALA A 211 -5.25 6.23 -11.02
N ALA A 212 -5.19 4.90 -11.13
CA ALA A 212 -6.38 4.06 -11.22
C ALA A 212 -7.21 4.05 -9.93
N HIS A 213 -6.56 4.11 -8.76
CA HIS A 213 -7.22 4.26 -7.47
C HIS A 213 -8.03 5.56 -7.38
N GLY A 214 -7.47 6.67 -7.91
CA GLY A 214 -8.17 7.95 -8.01
C GLY A 214 -9.30 7.93 -9.04
N ASP A 215 -9.02 7.40 -10.24
CA ASP A 215 -9.97 7.36 -11.34
C ASP A 215 -11.22 6.52 -11.00
N ALA A 216 -11.06 5.41 -10.28
CA ALA A 216 -12.17 4.56 -9.86
C ALA A 216 -13.26 5.32 -9.08
N VAL A 217 -12.88 6.27 -8.23
CA VAL A 217 -13.87 7.11 -7.52
C VAL A 217 -14.31 8.33 -8.32
N ASP A 218 -13.48 8.80 -9.26
CA ASP A 218 -13.86 9.89 -10.17
C ASP A 218 -14.89 9.42 -11.20
N GLN A 219 -14.85 8.15 -11.63
CA GLN A 219 -15.89 7.54 -12.46
C GLN A 219 -17.25 7.57 -11.76
N LEU A 220 -17.31 7.21 -10.48
CA LEU A 220 -18.55 7.29 -9.70
C LEU A 220 -19.13 8.72 -9.65
N LYS A 221 -18.26 9.73 -9.61
CA LYS A 221 -18.68 11.13 -9.63
C LYS A 221 -19.15 11.59 -11.02
N ARG A 222 -18.61 11.01 -12.09
CA ARG A 222 -19.07 11.27 -13.46
C ARG A 222 -20.45 10.67 -13.70
N GLU A 223 -20.71 9.46 -13.16
CA GLU A 223 -22.00 8.78 -13.27
C GLU A 223 -23.08 9.44 -12.39
N ASP A 224 -22.71 9.86 -11.17
CA ASP A 224 -23.60 10.55 -10.22
C ASP A 224 -22.83 11.69 -9.52
N PRO A 225 -22.91 12.93 -10.01
CA PRO A 225 -22.24 14.09 -9.40
C PRO A 225 -22.60 14.36 -7.95
N LEU A 226 -23.76 13.90 -7.47
CA LEU A 226 -24.21 14.06 -6.11
C LEU A 226 -23.69 12.96 -5.18
N LYS A 227 -23.06 11.92 -5.70
CA LYS A 227 -22.50 10.82 -4.92
C LYS A 227 -21.26 11.26 -4.13
N ASN A 228 -21.47 11.61 -2.87
CA ASN A 228 -20.42 12.08 -1.96
C ASN A 228 -20.09 11.09 -0.83
N ARG A 229 -20.81 9.95 -0.73
CA ARG A 229 -20.70 8.95 0.34
C ARG A 229 -21.09 7.57 -0.20
N GLY A 230 -20.92 6.56 0.66
CA GLY A 230 -21.50 5.24 0.43
C GLY A 230 -20.59 4.27 -0.30
N ILE A 231 -19.28 4.51 -0.31
CA ILE A 231 -18.30 3.48 -0.69
C ILE A 231 -17.47 3.07 0.51
N THR A 232 -17.20 1.79 0.58
CA THR A 232 -16.25 1.19 1.52
C THR A 232 -14.95 0.85 0.79
N ALA A 233 -13.87 0.58 1.54
CA ALA A 233 -12.63 0.11 0.95
C ALA A 233 -12.81 -1.23 0.19
N SER A 234 -13.75 -2.08 0.59
CA SER A 234 -14.06 -3.32 -0.12
C SER A 234 -14.72 -3.06 -1.47
N ASP A 235 -15.61 -2.08 -1.56
CA ASP A 235 -16.25 -1.69 -2.83
C ASP A 235 -15.20 -1.12 -3.80
N LEU A 236 -14.25 -0.36 -3.26
CA LEU A 236 -13.17 0.25 -4.04
C LEU A 236 -12.33 -0.79 -4.79
N ILE A 237 -12.07 -1.96 -4.20
CA ILE A 237 -11.35 -3.06 -4.87
C ILE A 237 -12.06 -3.46 -6.18
N SER A 238 -13.38 -3.63 -6.13
CA SER A 238 -14.16 -4.01 -7.31
C SER A 238 -14.19 -2.90 -8.37
N LEU A 239 -14.32 -1.65 -7.94
CA LEU A 239 -14.30 -0.48 -8.81
C LEU A 239 -12.96 -0.32 -9.54
N ILE A 240 -11.84 -0.50 -8.83
CA ILE A 240 -10.51 -0.46 -9.42
C ILE A 240 -10.36 -1.55 -10.47
N CYS A 241 -10.69 -2.80 -10.14
CA CYS A 241 -10.58 -3.92 -11.09
C CYS A 241 -11.40 -3.67 -12.35
N GLN A 242 -12.60 -3.12 -12.23
CA GLN A 242 -13.44 -2.76 -13.38
C GLN A 242 -12.83 -1.62 -14.21
N SER A 243 -12.27 -0.59 -13.57
CA SER A 243 -11.59 0.52 -14.24
C SER A 243 -10.38 0.04 -15.04
N VAL A 244 -9.53 -0.80 -14.42
CA VAL A 244 -8.35 -1.39 -15.08
C VAL A 244 -8.76 -2.26 -16.27
N PHE A 245 -9.76 -3.13 -16.11
CA PHE A 245 -10.26 -3.97 -17.19
C PHE A 245 -10.79 -3.15 -18.38
N ASN A 246 -11.56 -2.09 -18.14
CA ASN A 246 -12.06 -1.20 -19.18
C ASN A 246 -10.91 -0.47 -19.90
N PHE A 247 -9.84 -0.11 -19.18
CA PHE A 247 -8.66 0.50 -19.78
C PHE A 247 -7.96 -0.47 -20.73
N GLU A 248 -7.76 -1.73 -20.34
CA GLU A 248 -7.14 -2.77 -21.17
C GLU A 248 -7.97 -3.06 -22.44
N LEU A 249 -9.30 -3.14 -22.33
CA LEU A 249 -10.18 -3.30 -23.48
C LEU A 249 -10.03 -2.17 -24.49
N ASN A 250 -10.00 -0.92 -24.03
CA ASN A 250 -9.85 0.25 -24.90
C ASN A 250 -8.49 0.29 -25.60
N MET A 251 -7.42 -0.13 -24.93
CA MET A 251 -6.09 -0.23 -25.54
C MET A 251 -6.04 -1.28 -26.66
N ASN A 252 -6.66 -2.44 -26.44
CA ASN A 252 -6.69 -3.51 -27.44
C ASN A 252 -7.48 -3.10 -28.70
N HIS A 253 -8.62 -2.43 -28.56
CA HIS A 253 -9.41 -1.92 -29.70
C HIS A 253 -8.67 -0.86 -30.52
N ASN A 254 -7.83 -0.03 -29.90
CA ASN A 254 -7.04 0.98 -30.57
C ASN A 254 -5.82 0.41 -31.32
N ASN A 255 -5.35 -0.77 -30.94
CA ASN A 255 -4.23 -1.46 -31.60
C ASN A 255 -4.67 -2.32 -32.81
N GLU A 256 -5.98 -2.56 -32.98
CA GLU A 256 -6.55 -3.31 -34.08
C GLU A 256 -7.03 -2.41 -35.24
N GLN A 257 -6.93 -1.09 -35.12
CA GLN A 257 -7.21 -0.10 -36.14
C GLN A 257 -5.92 0.51 -36.72
#